data_90d59e6fd7c43ea82cd946bca72fbedd
#
_entry.id   90d59e6fd7c43ea82cd946bca72fbedd
#
_cell.length_a   1.000
_cell.length_b   1.000
_cell.length_c   1.000
_cell.angle_alpha   90.00
_cell.angle_beta   90.00
_cell.angle_gamma   90.00
#
_symmetry.space_group_name_H-M   'P 1'
#
loop_
_entity.id
_entity.type
_entity.pdbx_description
1 polymer ?
#
loop_
_entity_poly.entity_id
_entity_poly.type
_entity_poly.pdbx_seq_one_letter_code
_entity_poly.pdbx_strand_id
1 'polypeptide(L)'
;MRPERLYLLDIIEAADNVVIHIAGHDRECFLGDVTTRAAVLHELTVIGEGASRLTEDFRIRHPAVPWAKIVAFRNFVVHEYFGLDWPIVWNTATDLVPILRLQVSAILHAEFPDSTSPS
;
A
#
# COMPACT_ATOMS: atom_id res chain seq x y z
N MET A 1 -22.35 0.39 -0.24
CA MET A 1 -20.99 0.85 0.09
C MET A 1 -20.24 -0.28 0.80
N ARG A 2 -19.01 -0.50 0.39
CA ARG A 2 -18.16 -1.55 0.99
C ARG A 2 -17.68 -1.08 2.37
N PRO A 3 -17.72 -1.93 3.42
CA PRO A 3 -17.21 -1.55 4.75
C PRO A 3 -15.72 -1.14 4.74
N GLU A 4 -15.39 -0.13 5.54
CA GLU A 4 -14.01 0.35 5.64
C GLU A 4 -13.02 -0.74 6.08
N ARG A 5 -13.46 -1.66 6.92
CA ARG A 5 -12.67 -2.81 7.33
C ARG A 5 -12.07 -3.56 6.15
N LEU A 6 -12.85 -3.75 5.08
CA LEU A 6 -12.41 -4.50 3.91
C LEU A 6 -11.35 -3.75 3.12
N TYR A 7 -11.41 -2.41 3.06
CA TYR A 7 -10.34 -1.63 2.43
C TYR A 7 -9.04 -1.74 3.21
N LEU A 8 -9.11 -1.75 4.55
CA LEU A 8 -7.92 -1.94 5.37
C LEU A 8 -7.30 -3.32 5.15
N LEU A 9 -8.12 -4.36 5.05
CA LEU A 9 -7.65 -5.72 4.74
C LEU A 9 -7.01 -5.79 3.37
N ASP A 10 -7.56 -5.11 2.36
CA ASP A 10 -6.97 -5.05 1.02
C ASP A 10 -5.60 -4.39 1.06
N ILE A 11 -5.46 -3.32 1.83
CA ILE A 11 -4.17 -2.63 1.98
C ILE A 11 -3.13 -3.56 2.61
N ILE A 12 -3.51 -4.28 3.67
CA ILE A 12 -2.62 -5.22 4.34
C ILE A 12 -2.20 -6.34 3.39
N GLU A 13 -3.15 -6.92 2.66
CA GLU A 13 -2.86 -7.99 1.69
C GLU A 13 -1.92 -7.49 0.60
N ALA A 14 -2.17 -6.32 0.05
CA ALA A 14 -1.31 -5.75 -0.98
C ALA A 14 0.09 -5.46 -0.43
N ALA A 15 0.20 -4.96 0.80
CA ALA A 15 1.50 -4.74 1.44
C ALA A 15 2.26 -6.06 1.62
N ASP A 16 1.59 -7.11 2.03
CA ASP A 16 2.20 -8.43 2.15
C ASP A 16 2.66 -8.96 0.79
N ASN A 17 1.87 -8.73 -0.25
CA ASN A 17 2.23 -9.13 -1.63
C ASN A 17 3.47 -8.38 -2.12
N VAL A 18 3.64 -7.10 -1.76
CA VAL A 18 4.86 -6.37 -2.11
C VAL A 18 6.08 -7.08 -1.55
N VAL A 19 6.03 -7.48 -0.28
CA VAL A 19 7.14 -8.21 0.36
C VAL A 19 7.44 -9.51 -0.39
N ILE A 20 6.41 -10.24 -0.80
CA ILE A 20 6.58 -11.48 -1.57
C ILE A 20 7.24 -11.20 -2.91
N HIS A 21 6.79 -10.17 -3.64
CA HIS A 21 7.31 -9.85 -4.96
C HIS A 21 8.78 -9.43 -4.94
N ILE A 22 9.22 -8.71 -3.91
CA ILE A 22 10.60 -8.23 -3.83
C ILE A 22 11.53 -9.19 -3.10
N ALA A 23 11.01 -10.30 -2.57
CA ALA A 23 11.84 -11.28 -1.87
C ALA A 23 12.98 -11.76 -2.79
N GLY A 24 14.20 -11.72 -2.28
CA GLY A 24 15.38 -12.13 -3.05
C GLY A 24 15.87 -11.10 -4.06
N HIS A 25 15.23 -9.94 -4.16
CA HIS A 25 15.67 -8.86 -5.05
C HIS A 25 16.44 -7.80 -4.26
N ASP A 26 17.54 -7.31 -4.84
CA ASP A 26 18.13 -6.05 -4.43
C ASP A 26 17.63 -4.95 -5.39
N ARG A 27 18.10 -3.73 -5.16
CA ARG A 27 17.68 -2.58 -5.97
C ARG A 27 17.97 -2.78 -7.46
N GLU A 28 19.18 -3.24 -7.80
CA GLU A 28 19.56 -3.43 -9.21
C GLU A 28 18.74 -4.53 -9.87
N CYS A 29 18.51 -5.62 -9.16
CA CYS A 29 17.70 -6.73 -9.64
C CYS A 29 16.27 -6.25 -9.92
N PHE A 30 15.69 -5.49 -9.00
CA PHE A 30 14.35 -4.92 -9.16
C PHE A 30 14.29 -4.00 -10.38
N LEU A 31 15.27 -3.09 -10.52
CA LEU A 31 15.29 -2.13 -11.61
C LEU A 31 15.40 -2.80 -12.97
N GLY A 32 16.03 -3.98 -13.06
CA GLY A 32 16.18 -4.75 -14.28
C GLY A 32 15.05 -5.75 -14.55
N ASP A 33 14.10 -5.91 -13.64
CA ASP A 33 13.06 -6.94 -13.75
C ASP A 33 11.70 -6.30 -14.00
N VAL A 34 11.32 -6.24 -15.27
CA VAL A 34 10.06 -5.62 -15.70
C VAL A 34 8.85 -6.28 -15.04
N THR A 35 8.86 -7.61 -14.92
CA THR A 35 7.74 -8.35 -14.33
C THR A 35 7.57 -8.00 -12.86
N THR A 36 8.66 -8.00 -12.09
CA THR A 36 8.60 -7.64 -10.67
C THR A 36 8.20 -6.19 -10.47
N ARG A 37 8.74 -5.27 -11.30
CA ARG A 37 8.34 -3.86 -11.24
C ARG A 37 6.83 -3.69 -11.45
N ALA A 38 6.28 -4.38 -12.45
CA ALA A 38 4.85 -4.32 -12.75
C ALA A 38 4.02 -4.89 -11.61
N ALA A 39 4.45 -6.02 -11.02
CA ALA A 39 3.74 -6.64 -9.91
C ALA A 39 3.72 -5.74 -8.68
N VAL A 40 4.85 -5.15 -8.32
CA VAL A 40 4.95 -4.21 -7.19
C VAL A 40 4.06 -2.98 -7.44
N LEU A 41 4.13 -2.42 -8.64
CA LEU A 41 3.33 -1.24 -8.97
C LEU A 41 1.84 -1.53 -8.87
N HIS A 42 1.40 -2.72 -9.29
CA HIS A 42 0.02 -3.14 -9.13
C HIS A 42 -0.40 -3.12 -7.65
N GLU A 43 0.42 -3.70 -6.77
CA GLU A 43 0.09 -3.72 -5.33
C GLU A 43 0.08 -2.32 -4.73
N LEU A 44 1.02 -1.46 -5.12
CA LEU A 44 1.01 -0.07 -4.65
C LEU A 44 -0.24 0.69 -5.12
N THR A 45 -0.72 0.38 -6.31
CA THR A 45 -1.97 0.94 -6.83
C THR A 45 -3.16 0.45 -6.02
N VAL A 46 -3.20 -0.83 -5.65
CA VAL A 46 -4.25 -1.39 -4.78
C VAL A 46 -4.25 -0.69 -3.42
N ILE A 47 -3.08 -0.46 -2.84
CA ILE A 47 -2.95 0.29 -1.58
C ILE A 47 -3.55 1.69 -1.71
N GLY A 48 -3.18 2.41 -2.77
CA GLY A 48 -3.70 3.75 -3.02
C GLY A 48 -5.20 3.77 -3.24
N GLU A 49 -5.72 2.78 -3.97
CA GLU A 49 -7.17 2.65 -4.20
C GLU A 49 -7.91 2.39 -2.90
N GLY A 50 -7.41 1.47 -2.06
CA GLY A 50 -8.00 1.22 -0.75
C GLY A 50 -8.03 2.46 0.13
N ALA A 51 -6.91 3.18 0.17
CA ALA A 51 -6.83 4.43 0.94
C ALA A 51 -7.83 5.48 0.44
N SER A 52 -7.99 5.59 -0.89
CA SER A 52 -8.92 6.57 -1.48
C SER A 52 -10.39 6.27 -1.18
N ARG A 53 -10.71 5.03 -0.86
CA ARG A 53 -12.08 4.59 -0.57
C ARG A 53 -12.46 4.76 0.90
N LEU A 54 -11.49 4.98 1.79
CA LEU A 54 -11.78 5.30 3.18
C LEU A 54 -12.44 6.67 3.27
N THR A 55 -13.38 6.83 4.20
CA THR A 55 -14.06 8.13 4.38
C THR A 55 -13.07 9.16 4.91
N GLU A 56 -13.37 10.42 4.66
CA GLU A 56 -12.58 11.53 5.20
C GLU A 56 -12.52 11.47 6.72
N ASP A 57 -13.65 11.21 7.38
CA ASP A 57 -13.71 11.09 8.83
C ASP A 57 -12.79 10.00 9.35
N PHE A 58 -12.76 8.85 8.68
CA PHE A 58 -11.87 7.75 9.06
C PHE A 58 -10.41 8.19 8.97
N ARG A 59 -10.03 8.82 7.87
CA ARG A 59 -8.64 9.27 7.67
C ARG A 59 -8.23 10.33 8.68
N ILE A 60 -9.14 11.22 9.05
CA ILE A 60 -8.89 12.26 10.05
C ILE A 60 -8.62 11.64 11.43
N ARG A 61 -9.31 10.54 11.76
CA ARG A 61 -9.09 9.83 13.03
C ARG A 61 -7.72 9.17 13.12
N HIS A 62 -7.04 8.97 11.99
CA HIS A 62 -5.75 8.26 11.93
C HIS A 62 -4.70 9.07 11.18
N PRO A 63 -4.34 10.26 11.71
CA PRO A 63 -3.47 11.20 10.99
C PRO A 63 -2.01 10.76 10.90
N ALA A 64 -1.60 9.74 11.64
CA ALA A 64 -0.23 9.22 11.56
C ALA A 64 0.07 8.56 10.20
N VAL A 65 -0.96 8.07 9.51
CA VAL A 65 -0.81 7.52 8.18
C VAL A 65 -0.89 8.67 7.16
N PRO A 66 0.07 8.75 6.22
CA PRO A 66 0.06 9.84 5.22
C PRO A 66 -0.91 9.55 4.07
N TRP A 67 -2.20 9.53 4.37
CA TRP A 67 -3.26 9.15 3.43
C TRP A 67 -3.22 9.97 2.13
N ALA A 68 -3.02 11.29 2.25
CA ALA A 68 -3.01 12.17 1.08
C ALA A 68 -1.87 11.83 0.13
N LYS A 69 -0.69 11.49 0.68
CA LYS A 69 0.47 11.09 -0.14
C LYS A 69 0.24 9.76 -0.82
N ILE A 70 -0.40 8.82 -0.13
CA ILE A 70 -0.71 7.50 -0.67
C ILE A 70 -1.66 7.63 -1.85
N VAL A 71 -2.72 8.41 -1.70
CA VAL A 71 -3.70 8.66 -2.76
C VAL A 71 -3.05 9.43 -3.92
N ALA A 72 -2.21 10.42 -3.62
CA ALA A 72 -1.50 11.19 -4.64
C ALA A 72 -0.58 10.30 -5.47
N PHE A 73 0.12 9.35 -4.84
CA PHE A 73 0.96 8.39 -5.56
C PHE A 73 0.14 7.56 -6.53
N ARG A 74 -1.00 7.05 -6.08
CA ARG A 74 -1.90 6.26 -6.94
C ARG A 74 -2.38 7.09 -8.13
N ASN A 75 -2.75 8.35 -7.91
CA ASN A 75 -3.19 9.24 -8.99
C ASN A 75 -2.05 9.52 -9.96
N PHE A 76 -0.82 9.70 -9.47
CA PHE A 76 0.35 9.88 -10.30
C PHE A 76 0.58 8.66 -11.20
N VAL A 77 0.49 7.44 -10.66
CA VAL A 77 0.67 6.21 -11.42
C VAL A 77 -0.34 6.12 -12.56
N VAL A 78 -1.60 6.44 -12.29
CA VAL A 78 -2.68 6.36 -13.30
C VAL A 78 -2.43 7.34 -14.46
N HIS A 79 -1.96 8.56 -14.15
CA HIS A 79 -1.84 9.62 -15.15
C HIS A 79 -0.45 9.75 -15.76
N GLU A 80 0.59 9.29 -15.05
CA GLU A 80 1.99 9.52 -15.44
C GLU A 80 2.80 8.23 -15.43
N TYR A 81 2.21 7.12 -15.88
CA TYR A 81 2.85 5.80 -15.82
C TYR A 81 4.26 5.81 -16.42
N PHE A 82 4.43 6.44 -17.59
CA PHE A 82 5.73 6.45 -18.27
C PHE A 82 6.74 7.40 -17.62
N GLY A 83 6.30 8.27 -16.73
CA GLY A 83 7.17 9.17 -15.97
C GLY A 83 7.56 8.64 -14.62
N LEU A 84 7.31 7.37 -14.30
CA LEU A 84 7.62 6.80 -13.00
C LEU A 84 9.13 6.71 -12.75
N ASP A 85 9.52 7.11 -11.55
CA ASP A 85 10.87 6.96 -11.06
C ASP A 85 10.97 5.64 -10.30
N TRP A 86 11.49 4.61 -10.96
CA TRP A 86 11.54 3.27 -10.39
C TRP A 86 12.42 3.16 -9.13
N PRO A 87 13.54 3.89 -8.99
CA PRO A 87 14.23 3.94 -7.70
C PRO A 87 13.35 4.41 -6.54
N ILE A 88 12.47 5.40 -6.78
CA ILE A 88 11.51 5.84 -5.76
C ILE A 88 10.50 4.73 -5.48
N VAL A 89 10.03 4.01 -6.49
CA VAL A 89 9.13 2.87 -6.31
C VAL A 89 9.79 1.81 -5.44
N TRP A 90 11.07 1.51 -5.68
CA TRP A 90 11.84 0.57 -4.87
C TRP A 90 11.91 1.02 -3.40
N ASN A 91 12.26 2.29 -3.16
CA ASN A 91 12.32 2.83 -1.80
C ASN A 91 10.96 2.78 -1.11
N THR A 92 9.89 3.07 -1.84
CA THR A 92 8.54 2.96 -1.32
C THR A 92 8.23 1.52 -0.88
N ALA A 93 8.56 0.56 -1.74
CA ALA A 93 8.29 -0.85 -1.46
C ALA A 93 9.09 -1.38 -0.26
N THR A 94 10.35 -0.96 -0.13
CA THR A 94 11.25 -1.51 0.91
C THR A 94 11.15 -0.78 2.23
N ASP A 95 10.94 0.56 2.21
CA ASP A 95 11.02 1.38 3.40
C ASP A 95 9.65 1.82 3.92
N LEU A 96 8.74 2.20 3.04
CA LEU A 96 7.46 2.79 3.44
C LEU A 96 6.34 1.77 3.60
N VAL A 97 6.27 0.77 2.73
CA VAL A 97 5.21 -0.24 2.77
C VAL A 97 5.22 -1.03 4.09
N PRO A 98 6.37 -1.49 4.62
CA PRO A 98 6.37 -2.19 5.91
C PRO A 98 5.85 -1.33 7.06
N ILE A 99 6.18 -0.05 7.08
CA ILE A 99 5.68 0.88 8.10
C ILE A 99 4.17 1.05 7.97
N LEU A 100 3.69 1.28 6.75
CA LEU A 100 2.27 1.41 6.47
C LEU A 100 1.50 0.16 6.91
N ARG A 101 2.04 -1.00 6.61
CA ARG A 101 1.41 -2.27 6.99
C ARG A 101 1.21 -2.36 8.49
N LEU A 102 2.22 -1.98 9.27
CA LEU A 102 2.12 -1.97 10.74
C LEU A 102 1.08 -0.95 11.21
N GLN A 103 1.05 0.24 10.63
CA GLN A 103 0.09 1.28 10.98
C GLN A 103 -1.34 0.82 10.69
N VAL A 104 -1.59 0.27 9.50
CA VAL A 104 -2.92 -0.17 9.10
C VAL A 104 -3.37 -1.36 9.94
N SER A 105 -2.46 -2.28 10.26
CA SER A 105 -2.77 -3.41 11.15
C SER A 105 -3.20 -2.92 12.53
N ALA A 106 -2.51 -1.92 13.09
CA ALA A 106 -2.87 -1.33 14.38
C ALA A 106 -4.25 -0.66 14.33
N ILE A 107 -4.56 0.04 13.24
CA ILE A 107 -5.88 0.66 13.04
C ILE A 107 -6.97 -0.41 12.98
N LEU A 108 -6.71 -1.48 12.24
CA LEU A 108 -7.66 -2.59 12.12
C LEU A 108 -7.98 -3.20 13.49
N HIS A 109 -6.95 -3.44 14.32
CA HIS A 109 -7.13 -3.94 15.68
C HIS A 109 -7.92 -2.98 16.55
N ALA A 110 -7.68 -1.68 16.42
CA ALA A 110 -8.34 -0.67 17.25
C ALA A 110 -9.80 -0.44 16.87
N GLU A 111 -10.08 -0.38 15.57
CA GLU A 111 -11.42 -0.06 15.06
C GLU A 111 -12.30 -1.29 14.86
N PHE A 112 -11.70 -2.45 14.58
CA PHE A 112 -12.42 -3.67 14.23
C PHE A 112 -11.76 -4.89 14.90
N PRO A 113 -11.77 -4.97 16.24
CA PRO A 113 -11.02 -6.02 16.96
C PRO A 113 -11.40 -7.44 16.54
N ASP A 114 -12.67 -7.69 16.19
CA ASP A 114 -13.14 -9.02 15.81
C ASP A 114 -12.61 -9.46 14.45
N SER A 115 -12.18 -8.50 13.60
CA SER A 115 -11.68 -8.78 12.26
C SER A 115 -10.26 -9.33 12.23
N THR A 116 -9.54 -9.20 13.35
CA THR A 116 -8.15 -9.61 13.47
C THR A 116 -7.98 -10.94 14.17
N SER A 117 -9.09 -11.53 14.60
CA SER A 117 -9.09 -12.81 15.30
C SER A 117 -8.53 -13.90 14.39
N PRO A 118 -7.54 -14.67 14.82
CA PRO A 118 -7.11 -15.82 14.04
C PRO A 118 -8.24 -16.84 14.01
N SER A 119 -8.58 -17.23 12.83
CA SER A 119 -9.60 -18.27 12.65
C SER A 119 -9.00 -19.64 12.83
#